data_da8c228bc477e7b299d9d82a87783402
#
_entry.id   da8c228bc477e7b299d9d82a87783402
#
_cell.length_a   1.000
_cell.length_b   1.000
_cell.length_c   1.000
_cell.angle_alpha   90.00
_cell.angle_beta   90.00
_cell.angle_gamma   90.00
#
_symmetry.space_group_name_H-M   'P 1'
#
loop_
_entity.id
_entity.type
_entity.pdbx_description
1 polymer ?
#
loop_
_entity_poly.entity_id
_entity_poly.type
_entity_poly.pdbx_seq_one_letter_code
_entity_poly.pdbx_strand_id
1 'polypeptide(L)'
;MQDRLIKRVGRINVSNMSFKDIWADKLSALFGRKEEIIPMYLIVGLGNPGKQYDMTRHNIGFHTIDYIADKYGAKLTKLKFKAVYGEATISGEKVYLVKPQTYMNLSGDSVGEMAQFYKIPPENII
;
A
#
# COMPACT_ATOMS: atom_id res chain seq x y z
N MET A 1 9.93 -6.49 -13.48
CA MET A 1 9.47 -5.73 -13.21
C MET A 1 9.32 -5.58 -12.80
N GLN A 2 9.89 -5.66 -12.75
CA GLN A 2 9.61 -5.03 -12.48
C GLN A 2 9.25 -4.82 -12.29
N ASP A 3 9.62 -4.96 -12.47
CA ASP A 3 9.18 -4.35 -12.38
C ASP A 3 8.71 -4.08 -11.84
N ARG A 4 8.95 -4.28 -11.65
CA ARG A 4 8.56 -3.67 -11.22
C ARG A 4 8.69 -3.20 -10.87
N LEU A 5 9.40 -3.21 -10.47
CA LEU A 5 9.74 -2.51 -9.96
C LEU A 5 10.17 -2.21 -10.26
N ILE A 6 10.43 -2.49 -10.82
CA ILE A 6 10.52 -1.96 -11.03
C ILE A 6 10.09 -1.89 -11.35
N LYS A 7 9.87 -2.05 -11.68
CA LYS A 7 9.34 -1.58 -11.94
C LYS A 7 8.82 -1.16 -11.72
N ARG A 8 9.20 -0.96 -11.34
CA ARG A 8 8.94 -0.25 -10.94
C ARG A 8 9.17 0.40 -11.11
N VAL A 9 9.54 0.55 -11.13
CA VAL A 9 9.83 1.11 -11.11
C VAL A 9 10.24 1.17 -11.80
N GLY A 10 10.42 0.21 -12.28
CA GLY A 10 10.47 0.04 -12.62
C GLY A 10 11.05 -0.24 -13.46
N ARG A 11 11.53 -0.30 -14.07
CA ARG A 11 12.12 -0.51 -14.66
C ARG A 11 12.97 -0.21 -15.43
N ILE A 12 13.97 0.18 -15.92
CA ILE A 12 14.52 0.60 -16.59
C ILE A 12 15.36 0.61 -17.25
N ASN A 13 16.14 0.71 -18.09
CA ASN A 13 17.06 0.49 -18.40
C ASN A 13 17.82 1.09 -19.27
N VAL A 14 18.36 1.57 -19.73
CA VAL A 14 19.17 2.09 -20.15
C VAL A 14 19.99 1.25 -20.50
N SER A 15 20.05 0.84 -21.33
CA SER A 15 19.97 -0.01 -21.56
C SER A 15 19.55 -0.76 -20.57
N ASN A 16 19.72 -1.24 -19.89
CA ASN A 16 19.21 -1.91 -19.03
C ASN A 16 19.32 -1.46 -17.76
N MET A 17 19.98 -0.41 -17.54
CA MET A 17 19.92 0.17 -16.36
C MET A 17 18.66 0.79 -16.32
N SER A 18 17.89 0.54 -15.33
CA SER A 18 16.62 1.06 -15.31
C SER A 18 16.70 2.53 -14.98
N PHE A 19 15.75 3.25 -15.47
CA PHE A 19 15.65 4.65 -15.18
C PHE A 19 15.55 4.88 -13.70
N LYS A 20 14.87 3.97 -13.00
CA LYS A 20 14.74 4.04 -11.60
C LYS A 20 16.07 3.91 -10.90
N ASP A 21 16.94 3.06 -11.38
CA ASP A 21 18.25 2.89 -10.78
C ASP A 21 19.08 4.15 -10.94
N ILE A 22 19.00 4.78 -12.08
CA ILE A 22 19.72 6.01 -12.32
C ILE A 22 19.24 7.09 -11.38
N TRP A 23 17.94 7.21 -11.21
CA TRP A 23 17.40 8.24 -10.34
C TRP A 23 17.71 7.98 -8.90
N ALA A 24 17.69 6.73 -8.46
CA ALA A 24 18.02 6.39 -7.10
C ALA A 24 19.45 6.82 -6.77
N ASP A 25 20.37 6.55 -7.68
CA ASP A 25 21.75 6.95 -7.46
C ASP A 25 21.90 8.45 -7.41
N LYS A 26 21.23 9.16 -8.29
CA LYS A 26 21.32 10.59 -8.30
C LYS A 26 20.75 11.20 -7.03
N LEU A 27 19.63 10.67 -6.57
CA LEU A 27 19.01 11.19 -5.37
C LEU A 27 19.87 10.92 -4.16
N SER A 28 20.48 9.75 -4.10
CA SER A 28 21.36 9.42 -3.00
C SER A 28 22.55 10.36 -2.95
N ALA A 29 23.14 10.62 -4.09
CA ALA A 29 24.27 11.51 -4.17
C ALA A 29 23.86 12.92 -3.75
N LEU A 30 22.70 13.33 -4.19
CA LEU A 30 22.24 14.66 -3.92
C LEU A 30 21.94 14.90 -2.46
N PHE A 31 21.33 13.94 -1.80
CA PHE A 31 20.94 14.13 -0.42
C PHE A 31 21.89 13.47 0.57
N GLY A 32 22.92 12.87 0.08
CA GLY A 32 23.92 12.31 0.96
C GLY A 32 23.48 11.11 1.71
N ARG A 33 22.55 10.36 1.20
CA ARG A 33 22.16 9.14 1.87
C ARG A 33 21.63 8.14 0.90
N LYS A 34 21.71 6.93 1.27
CA LYS A 34 21.30 5.92 0.47
C LYS A 34 19.94 5.52 0.76
N GLU A 35 19.09 6.35 1.07
CA GLU A 35 17.81 6.01 1.38
C GLU A 35 17.17 5.55 0.19
N GLU A 36 16.73 4.44 0.12
CA GLU A 36 16.18 3.99 -1.02
C GLU A 36 14.82 4.42 -1.15
N ILE A 37 14.33 4.46 -2.31
CA ILE A 37 12.96 4.71 -2.59
C ILE A 37 12.33 3.37 -2.46
N ILE A 38 11.72 3.10 -1.35
CA ILE A 38 11.12 1.82 -1.07
C ILE A 38 9.72 1.80 -1.62
N PRO A 39 9.40 0.91 -2.53
CA PRO A 39 8.03 0.83 -3.03
C PRO A 39 7.07 0.53 -1.91
N MET A 40 5.93 1.18 -1.94
CA MET A 40 4.90 0.94 -0.95
C MET A 40 3.64 0.59 -1.68
N TYR A 41 2.91 -0.34 -1.10
CA TYR A 41 1.65 -0.77 -1.68
C TYR A 41 0.54 -0.61 -0.66
N LEU A 42 -0.65 -0.35 -1.16
CA LEU A 42 -1.84 -0.39 -0.33
C LEU A 42 -2.66 -1.59 -0.77
N ILE A 43 -3.01 -2.43 0.16
CA ILE A 43 -3.99 -3.49 -0.10
C ILE A 43 -5.22 -3.10 0.70
N VAL A 44 -6.29 -2.83 0.00
CA VAL A 44 -7.48 -2.25 0.60
C VAL A 44 -8.61 -3.25 0.55
N GLY A 45 -9.17 -3.56 1.70
CA GLY A 45 -10.36 -4.40 1.76
C GLY A 45 -11.55 -3.53 2.04
N LEU A 46 -12.54 -3.56 1.17
CA LEU A 46 -13.71 -2.71 1.32
C LEU A 46 -14.76 -3.38 2.17
N GLY A 47 -15.52 -2.58 2.87
CA GLY A 47 -16.61 -3.07 3.68
C GLY A 47 -17.38 -1.92 4.30
N ASN A 48 -18.38 -2.26 5.07
CA ASN A 48 -19.15 -1.26 5.81
C ASN A 48 -18.91 -1.49 7.29
N PRO A 49 -18.59 -0.45 8.03
CA PRO A 49 -18.42 -0.62 9.48
C PRO A 49 -19.76 -0.84 10.15
N GLY A 50 -19.74 -1.57 11.25
CA GLY A 50 -20.95 -1.82 12.01
C GLY A 50 -21.23 -3.30 12.12
N LYS A 51 -21.69 -3.73 13.27
CA LYS A 51 -21.93 -5.14 13.53
C LYS A 51 -22.94 -5.77 12.60
N GLN A 52 -23.86 -5.00 12.09
CA GLN A 52 -24.89 -5.54 11.22
C GLN A 52 -24.30 -6.04 9.89
N TYR A 53 -23.09 -5.67 9.57
CA TYR A 53 -22.45 -6.09 8.33
C TYR A 53 -21.38 -7.16 8.53
N ASP A 54 -21.05 -7.49 9.77
CA ASP A 54 -19.92 -8.36 10.07
C ASP A 54 -19.93 -9.70 9.34
N MET A 55 -21.06 -10.31 9.22
CA MET A 55 -21.13 -11.63 8.61
C MET A 55 -21.74 -11.59 7.23
N THR A 56 -21.71 -10.45 6.57
CA THR A 56 -22.33 -10.32 5.26
C THR A 56 -21.26 -10.26 4.18
N ARG A 57 -21.68 -10.45 2.93
CA ARG A 57 -20.78 -10.33 1.82
C ARG A 57 -20.20 -8.94 1.70
N HIS A 58 -20.87 -7.94 2.28
CA HIS A 58 -20.38 -6.58 2.21
C HIS A 58 -19.04 -6.42 2.92
N ASN A 59 -18.72 -7.35 3.82
CA ASN A 59 -17.48 -7.24 4.56
C ASN A 59 -16.43 -8.29 4.21
N ILE A 60 -16.57 -8.93 3.07
CA ILE A 60 -15.59 -9.91 2.68
C ILE A 60 -14.22 -9.29 2.50
N GLY A 61 -14.16 -8.03 2.08
CA GLY A 61 -12.89 -7.33 1.96
C GLY A 61 -12.24 -7.14 3.33
N PHE A 62 -13.03 -6.77 4.33
CA PHE A 62 -12.51 -6.61 5.68
C PHE A 62 -11.95 -7.94 6.19
N HIS A 63 -12.67 -9.02 5.95
CA HIS A 63 -12.22 -10.33 6.40
C HIS A 63 -10.94 -10.75 5.68
N THR A 64 -10.81 -10.40 4.43
CA THR A 64 -9.61 -10.70 3.67
C THR A 64 -8.41 -9.97 4.26
N ILE A 65 -8.58 -8.71 4.61
CA ILE A 65 -7.50 -7.94 5.22
C ILE A 65 -7.11 -8.54 6.56
N ASP A 66 -8.11 -8.92 7.36
CA ASP A 66 -7.83 -9.53 8.66
C ASP A 66 -7.04 -10.83 8.49
N TYR A 67 -7.41 -11.62 7.50
CA TYR A 67 -6.72 -12.86 7.21
C TYR A 67 -5.27 -12.61 6.82
N ILE A 68 -5.03 -11.66 5.94
CA ILE A 68 -3.68 -11.34 5.50
C ILE A 68 -2.86 -10.81 6.68
N ALA A 69 -3.47 -9.96 7.48
CA ALA A 69 -2.78 -9.39 8.63
C ALA A 69 -2.34 -10.50 9.58
N ASP A 70 -3.23 -11.45 9.82
CA ASP A 70 -2.92 -12.54 10.70
C ASP A 70 -1.79 -13.40 10.13
N LYS A 71 -1.85 -13.67 8.85
CA LYS A 71 -0.86 -14.50 8.20
C LYS A 71 0.55 -13.89 8.24
N TYR A 72 0.65 -12.60 8.10
CA TYR A 72 1.95 -11.92 8.06
C TYR A 72 2.31 -11.23 9.37
N GLY A 73 1.55 -11.47 10.41
CA GLY A 73 1.87 -10.93 11.73
C GLY A 73 1.70 -9.43 11.87
N ALA A 74 0.86 -8.84 11.03
CA ALA A 74 0.63 -7.41 11.09
C ALA A 74 -0.48 -7.11 12.08
N LYS A 75 -0.39 -5.96 12.73
CA LYS A 75 -1.44 -5.54 13.65
C LYS A 75 -2.13 -4.34 13.09
N LEU A 76 -3.45 -4.43 12.98
CA LEU A 76 -4.25 -3.36 12.40
C LEU A 76 -4.66 -2.42 13.52
N THR A 77 -3.72 -1.61 13.97
CA THR A 77 -3.93 -0.77 15.13
C THR A 77 -3.89 0.72 14.85
N LYS A 78 -3.58 1.12 13.64
CA LYS A 78 -3.51 2.54 13.32
C LYS A 78 -4.86 3.06 12.85
N LEU A 79 -5.25 4.20 13.38
CA LEU A 79 -6.52 4.81 13.04
C LEU A 79 -6.24 6.19 12.47
N LYS A 80 -6.34 6.30 11.16
CA LYS A 80 -6.10 7.56 10.48
C LYS A 80 -6.68 7.45 9.08
N PHE A 81 -6.87 8.56 8.42
CA PHE A 81 -7.39 8.59 7.04
C PHE A 81 -8.75 7.91 6.95
N LYS A 82 -9.55 8.00 8.01
CA LYS A 82 -10.86 7.35 8.06
C LYS A 82 -10.72 5.84 7.82
N ALA A 83 -9.66 5.25 8.32
CA ALA A 83 -9.40 3.84 8.12
C ALA A 83 -8.73 3.22 9.34
N VAL A 84 -8.86 1.90 9.42
CA VAL A 84 -8.08 1.10 10.34
C VAL A 84 -7.02 0.42 9.47
N TYR A 85 -5.77 0.51 9.84
CA TYR A 85 -4.75 -0.09 8.99
C TYR A 85 -3.52 -0.51 9.80
N GLY A 86 -2.68 -1.27 9.15
CA GLY A 86 -1.42 -1.71 9.72
C GLY A 86 -0.42 -1.94 8.62
N GLU A 87 0.79 -2.19 9.02
CA GLU A 87 1.89 -2.34 8.08
C GLU A 87 2.40 -3.77 8.11
N ALA A 88 2.72 -4.30 6.95
CA ALA A 88 3.29 -5.63 6.83
C ALA A 88 4.40 -5.62 5.79
N THR A 89 5.24 -6.64 5.82
CA THR A 89 6.23 -6.85 4.79
C THR A 89 5.87 -8.15 4.10
N ILE A 90 5.59 -8.08 2.82
CA ILE A 90 5.20 -9.25 2.05
C ILE A 90 6.16 -9.35 0.89
N SER A 91 6.88 -10.47 0.82
CA SER A 91 7.87 -10.69 -0.24
C SER A 91 8.87 -9.55 -0.33
N GLY A 92 9.28 -9.03 0.81
CA GLY A 92 10.26 -7.96 0.85
C GLY A 92 9.70 -6.57 0.58
N GLU A 93 8.41 -6.45 0.31
CA GLU A 93 7.81 -5.16 0.00
C GLU A 93 7.00 -4.65 1.18
N LYS A 94 7.07 -3.36 1.40
CA LYS A 94 6.30 -2.75 2.46
C LYS A 94 4.88 -2.56 1.98
N VAL A 95 3.94 -3.03 2.76
CA VAL A 95 2.54 -3.01 2.38
C VAL A 95 1.71 -2.47 3.53
N TYR A 96 0.77 -1.60 3.24
CA TYR A 96 -0.22 -1.21 4.22
C TYR A 96 -1.48 -1.99 3.94
N LEU A 97 -2.02 -2.62 4.98
CA LEU A 97 -3.27 -3.37 4.90
C LEU A 97 -4.34 -2.47 5.48
N VAL A 98 -5.34 -2.13 4.70
CA VAL A 98 -6.25 -1.03 4.99
C VAL A 98 -7.68 -1.47 4.97
N LYS A 99 -8.42 -1.08 6.01
CA LYS A 99 -9.88 -1.26 6.04
C LYS A 99 -10.50 0.12 6.21
N PRO A 100 -10.96 0.73 5.12
CA PRO A 100 -11.61 2.03 5.24
C PRO A 100 -12.85 1.93 6.13
N GLN A 101 -13.01 2.92 7.00
CA GLN A 101 -14.15 2.92 7.93
C GLN A 101 -15.26 3.85 7.47
N THR A 102 -15.17 4.33 6.27
CA THR A 102 -16.28 4.99 5.60
C THR A 102 -17.22 3.89 5.15
N TYR A 103 -18.43 4.24 4.76
CA TYR A 103 -19.26 3.24 4.11
C TYR A 103 -18.64 2.94 2.74
N MET A 104 -18.96 1.76 2.22
CA MET A 104 -18.29 1.27 1.02
C MET A 104 -18.33 2.27 -0.14
N ASN A 105 -19.43 2.95 -0.32
CA ASN A 105 -19.56 3.89 -1.43
C ASN A 105 -18.72 5.15 -1.25
N LEU A 106 -18.08 5.31 -0.11
CA LEU A 106 -17.22 6.46 0.15
C LEU A 106 -15.77 6.04 0.40
N SER A 107 -15.44 4.80 0.06
CA SER A 107 -14.09 4.28 0.30
C SER A 107 -13.01 5.13 -0.34
N GLY A 108 -13.31 5.73 -1.47
CA GLY A 108 -12.33 6.56 -2.17
C GLY A 108 -11.85 7.74 -1.35
N ASP A 109 -12.69 8.25 -0.44
CA ASP A 109 -12.29 9.36 0.42
C ASP A 109 -11.14 8.93 1.32
N SER A 110 -11.22 7.73 1.86
CA SER A 110 -10.19 7.22 2.73
C SER A 110 -8.93 6.84 1.96
N VAL A 111 -9.10 6.07 0.91
CA VAL A 111 -7.99 5.57 0.12
C VAL A 111 -7.22 6.70 -0.54
N GLY A 112 -7.95 7.68 -1.08
CA GLY A 112 -7.32 8.81 -1.72
C GLY A 112 -6.48 9.63 -0.75
N GLU A 113 -7.01 9.85 0.45
CA GLU A 113 -6.30 10.61 1.45
C GLU A 113 -5.01 9.91 1.86
N MET A 114 -5.09 8.61 2.04
CA MET A 114 -3.94 7.83 2.46
C MET A 114 -2.89 7.75 1.35
N ALA A 115 -3.35 7.55 0.12
CA ALA A 115 -2.44 7.47 -1.01
C ALA A 115 -1.69 8.78 -1.20
N GLN A 116 -2.37 9.91 -1.00
CA GLN A 116 -1.71 11.19 -1.09
C GLN A 116 -0.70 11.40 0.01
N PHE A 117 -1.05 11.03 1.21
CA PHE A 117 -0.15 11.21 2.35
C PHE A 117 1.14 10.43 2.19
N TYR A 118 1.05 9.19 1.77
CA TYR A 118 2.22 8.33 1.61
C TYR A 118 2.80 8.37 0.21
N LYS A 119 2.19 9.15 -0.67
CA LYS A 119 2.64 9.31 -2.05
C LYS A 119 2.72 7.98 -2.79
N ILE A 120 1.65 7.21 -2.65
CA ILE A 120 1.56 5.92 -3.29
C ILE A 120 0.86 6.06 -4.62
N PRO A 121 1.47 5.64 -5.71
CA PRO A 121 0.84 5.80 -7.02
C PRO A 121 -0.31 4.82 -7.21
N PRO A 122 -1.27 5.14 -8.06
CA PRO A 122 -2.45 4.28 -8.25
C PRO A 122 -2.13 2.85 -8.62
N GLU A 123 -1.06 2.64 -9.37
CA GLU A 123 -0.72 1.29 -9.79
C GLU A 123 -0.27 0.42 -8.62
N ASN A 124 0.00 1.01 -7.48
CA ASN A 124 0.39 0.26 -6.29
C ASN A 124 -0.77 0.09 -5.31
N ILE A 125 -1.98 0.35 -5.74
CA ILE A 125 -3.16 0.18 -4.90
C ILE A 125 -3.94 -1.02 -5.41
N ILE A 126 -4.16 -1.97 -4.53
CA ILE A 126 -4.85 -3.21 -4.87
C ILE A 126 -6.16 -3.29 -4.13
#